data_98de4a85d60918255421c04bbbbde90c
#
_entry.id   98de4a85d60918255421c04bbbbde90c
#
_cell.length_a   1.000
_cell.length_b   1.000
_cell.length_c   1.000
_cell.angle_alpha   90.00
_cell.angle_beta   90.00
_cell.angle_gamma   90.00
#
_symmetry.space_group_name_H-M   'P 1'
#
loop_
_entity.id
_entity.type
_entity.pdbx_description
1 polymer ?
#
loop_
_entity_poly.entity_id
_entity_poly.type
_entity_poly.pdbx_seq_one_letter_code
_entity_poly.pdbx_strand_id
1 'polypeptide(L)'
;SQTSIENWEKKAKEGILYGETSVRNFSDSLSQVMTKALVDLNKAGLKYEDMEKIGLSMSSDVHDGGKLNFDEEKFKKAMQTEPEKVQKIMTGHNGSKGFAKIVEDSITPYATRYASRNGGSYGELIKEGGSNKVTLTNTSTTVYKDLKDNNEKIEKLKALLSSEQDRYLKQFSQLEKLINKMNTQSSYLSGISG
;
A
#
# COMPACT_ATOMS: atom_id res chain seq x y z
N SER A 1 -13.58 -17.98 17.25
CA SER A 1 -12.35 -18.42 17.92
C SER A 1 -11.20 -17.48 17.59
N GLN A 2 -10.16 -17.46 18.43
CA GLN A 2 -8.94 -16.68 18.21
C GLN A 2 -8.36 -16.92 16.80
N THR A 3 -8.31 -18.16 16.38
CA THR A 3 -7.87 -18.59 15.04
C THR A 3 -8.70 -17.98 13.90
N SER A 4 -10.01 -17.80 14.11
CA SER A 4 -10.87 -17.16 13.11
C SER A 4 -10.54 -15.67 12.97
N ILE A 5 -10.25 -14.98 14.08
CA ILE A 5 -9.86 -13.57 14.08
C ILE A 5 -8.53 -13.40 13.34
N GLU A 6 -7.52 -14.22 13.67
CA GLU A 6 -6.21 -14.21 13.02
C GLU A 6 -6.30 -14.47 11.50
N ASN A 7 -7.14 -15.40 11.09
CA ASN A 7 -7.39 -15.69 9.67
C ASN A 7 -8.08 -14.51 8.96
N TRP A 8 -9.04 -13.84 9.62
CA TRP A 8 -9.66 -12.64 9.08
C TRP A 8 -8.69 -11.48 8.97
N GLU A 9 -7.85 -11.26 10.00
CA GLU A 9 -6.81 -10.24 9.97
C GLU A 9 -5.79 -10.49 8.87
N LYS A 10 -5.38 -11.75 8.68
CA LYS A 10 -4.49 -12.14 7.59
C LYS A 10 -5.10 -11.84 6.23
N LYS A 11 -6.35 -12.25 5.99
CA LYS A 11 -7.07 -11.98 4.74
C LYS A 11 -7.31 -10.49 4.52
N ALA A 12 -7.58 -9.72 5.57
CA ALA A 12 -7.74 -8.28 5.47
C ALA A 12 -6.43 -7.57 5.11
N LYS A 13 -5.28 -8.11 5.53
CA LYS A 13 -3.95 -7.60 5.14
C LYS A 13 -3.57 -8.01 3.73
N GLU A 14 -4.03 -9.18 3.27
CA GLU A 14 -3.86 -9.61 1.89
C GLU A 14 -4.67 -8.69 0.97
N GLY A 15 -3.97 -7.97 0.11
CA GLY A 15 -4.61 -7.04 -0.83
C GLY A 15 -4.99 -5.67 -0.25
N ILE A 16 -4.59 -5.30 0.97
CA ILE A 16 -4.84 -3.97 1.55
C ILE A 16 -4.32 -2.84 0.64
N LEU A 17 -3.27 -3.11 -0.13
CA LEU A 17 -2.72 -2.19 -1.13
C LEU A 17 -3.33 -2.39 -2.53
N TYR A 18 -4.25 -3.35 -2.67
CA TYR A 18 -4.93 -3.58 -3.94
C TYR A 18 -5.84 -2.40 -4.27
N GLY A 19 -5.62 -1.80 -5.43
CA GLY A 19 -6.36 -0.61 -5.84
C GLY A 19 -5.69 0.72 -5.47
N GLU A 20 -4.65 0.72 -4.63
CA GLU A 20 -3.89 1.93 -4.35
C GLU A 20 -3.14 2.40 -5.60
N THR A 21 -3.48 3.61 -6.06
CA THR A 21 -2.99 4.16 -7.32
C THR A 21 -1.47 4.36 -7.32
N SER A 22 -0.90 4.82 -6.22
CA SER A 22 0.54 5.04 -6.08
C SER A 22 1.34 3.74 -6.15
N VAL A 23 0.84 2.66 -5.55
CA VAL A 23 1.47 1.34 -5.60
C VAL A 23 1.40 0.78 -7.03
N ARG A 24 0.26 0.94 -7.70
CA ARG A 24 0.10 0.53 -9.10
C ARG A 24 1.04 1.30 -10.01
N ASN A 25 1.05 2.63 -9.93
CA ASN A 25 1.92 3.48 -10.74
C ASN A 25 3.40 3.16 -10.52
N PHE A 26 3.78 2.86 -9.27
CA PHE A 26 5.13 2.43 -8.95
C PHE A 26 5.46 1.08 -9.60
N SER A 27 4.59 0.09 -9.51
CA SER A 27 4.74 -1.21 -10.17
C SER A 27 4.86 -1.06 -11.69
N ASP A 28 3.99 -0.26 -12.30
CA ASP A 28 4.01 0.02 -13.75
C ASP A 28 5.30 0.73 -14.16
N SER A 29 5.79 1.66 -13.34
CA SER A 29 7.06 2.34 -13.60
C SER A 29 8.26 1.39 -13.56
N LEU A 30 8.26 0.42 -12.63
CA LEU A 30 9.30 -0.61 -12.55
C LEU A 30 9.22 -1.59 -13.71
N SER A 31 8.03 -2.04 -14.11
CA SER A 31 7.87 -2.96 -15.24
C SER A 31 8.32 -2.36 -16.58
N GLN A 32 8.30 -1.03 -16.70
CA GLN A 32 8.77 -0.31 -17.89
C GLN A 32 10.30 -0.04 -17.91
N VAL A 33 11.02 -0.33 -16.82
CA VAL A 33 12.46 -0.01 -16.72
C VAL A 33 13.24 -0.62 -17.87
N MET A 34 13.03 -1.90 -18.19
CA MET A 34 13.74 -2.58 -19.28
C MET A 34 13.41 -1.97 -20.64
N THR A 35 12.16 -1.66 -20.90
CA THR A 35 11.75 -1.03 -22.17
C THR A 35 12.42 0.33 -22.32
N LYS A 36 12.44 1.14 -21.27
CA LYS A 36 13.12 2.45 -21.26
C LYS A 36 14.63 2.29 -21.44
N ALA A 37 15.23 1.30 -20.78
CA ALA A 37 16.65 1.01 -20.91
C ALA A 37 17.02 0.60 -22.32
N LEU A 38 16.22 -0.24 -22.96
CA LEU A 38 16.46 -0.67 -24.36
C LEU A 38 16.40 0.51 -25.35
N VAL A 39 15.46 1.45 -25.15
CA VAL A 39 15.38 2.65 -25.99
C VAL A 39 16.68 3.46 -25.92
N ASP A 40 17.21 3.67 -24.71
CA ASP A 40 18.44 4.45 -24.52
C ASP A 40 19.71 3.66 -24.91
N LEU A 41 19.75 2.35 -24.65
CA LEU A 41 20.85 1.48 -25.09
C LEU A 41 20.97 1.41 -26.63
N ASN A 42 19.83 1.34 -27.33
CA ASN A 42 19.83 1.36 -28.80
C ASN A 42 20.45 2.64 -29.36
N LYS A 43 20.26 3.80 -28.72
CA LYS A 43 20.94 5.06 -29.08
C LYS A 43 22.48 4.95 -28.93
N ALA A 44 22.93 4.15 -27.98
CA ALA A 44 24.35 3.87 -27.72
C ALA A 44 24.91 2.74 -28.58
N GLY A 45 24.11 2.15 -29.48
CA GLY A 45 24.51 1.01 -30.32
C GLY A 45 24.54 -0.33 -29.57
N LEU A 46 23.95 -0.41 -28.40
CA LEU A 46 23.82 -1.62 -27.58
C LEU A 46 22.43 -2.27 -27.76
N LYS A 47 22.37 -3.59 -27.59
CA LYS A 47 21.16 -4.38 -27.81
C LYS A 47 20.72 -5.11 -26.53
N TYR A 48 19.54 -5.70 -26.56
CA TYR A 48 19.01 -6.52 -25.47
C TYR A 48 19.96 -7.68 -25.10
N GLU A 49 20.51 -8.34 -26.08
CA GLU A 49 21.49 -9.43 -25.89
C GLU A 49 22.74 -8.98 -25.13
N ASP A 50 23.10 -7.71 -25.21
CA ASP A 50 24.22 -7.15 -24.43
C ASP A 50 23.86 -7.02 -22.95
N MET A 51 22.61 -6.71 -22.65
CA MET A 51 22.10 -6.74 -21.25
C MET A 51 22.04 -8.17 -20.71
N GLU A 52 21.56 -9.12 -21.49
CA GLU A 52 21.50 -10.54 -21.08
C GLU A 52 22.90 -11.11 -20.81
N LYS A 53 23.90 -10.72 -21.58
CA LYS A 53 25.30 -11.13 -21.37
C LYS A 53 25.85 -10.64 -20.04
N ILE A 54 25.42 -9.46 -19.57
CA ILE A 54 25.82 -8.95 -18.27
C ILE A 54 24.88 -9.38 -17.14
N GLY A 55 23.97 -10.32 -17.40
CA GLY A 55 23.07 -10.87 -16.37
C GLY A 55 21.79 -10.10 -16.11
N LEU A 56 21.44 -9.12 -16.95
CA LEU A 56 20.19 -8.37 -16.85
C LEU A 56 19.20 -8.88 -17.91
N SER A 57 18.07 -9.44 -17.48
CA SER A 57 17.03 -9.93 -18.39
C SER A 57 15.63 -9.69 -17.86
N MET A 58 14.64 -9.79 -18.72
CA MET A 58 13.23 -9.82 -18.32
C MET A 58 12.76 -11.26 -18.09
N SER A 59 11.81 -11.45 -17.20
CA SER A 59 11.10 -12.72 -17.10
C SER A 59 10.42 -13.03 -18.44
N SER A 60 10.52 -14.29 -18.87
CA SER A 60 9.79 -14.80 -20.04
C SER A 60 8.31 -15.06 -19.74
N ASP A 61 7.91 -15.05 -18.47
CA ASP A 61 6.50 -15.19 -18.07
C ASP A 61 5.80 -13.84 -18.15
N VAL A 62 4.77 -13.78 -19.01
CA VAL A 62 3.94 -12.57 -19.22
C VAL A 62 3.18 -12.19 -17.93
N HIS A 63 2.91 -13.16 -17.03
CA HIS A 63 2.20 -12.93 -15.77
C HIS A 63 3.09 -12.29 -14.69
N ASP A 64 4.40 -12.31 -14.89
CA ASP A 64 5.36 -11.66 -13.98
C ASP A 64 5.39 -10.11 -14.09
N GLY A 65 4.56 -9.51 -14.97
CA GLY A 65 4.43 -8.06 -15.08
C GLY A 65 5.73 -7.33 -15.46
N GLY A 66 6.61 -7.98 -16.24
CA GLY A 66 7.89 -7.37 -16.63
C GLY A 66 8.99 -7.46 -15.57
N LYS A 67 8.94 -8.46 -14.72
CA LYS A 67 9.91 -8.72 -13.66
C LYS A 67 11.33 -8.78 -14.23
N LEU A 68 12.22 -8.02 -13.60
CA LEU A 68 13.65 -8.02 -13.88
C LEU A 68 14.31 -9.21 -13.18
N ASN A 69 15.11 -9.93 -13.94
CA ASN A 69 16.01 -10.96 -13.43
C ASN A 69 17.44 -10.42 -13.45
N PHE A 70 18.17 -10.66 -12.36
CA PHE A 70 19.57 -10.31 -12.23
C PHE A 70 20.39 -11.57 -11.90
N ASP A 71 21.31 -11.92 -12.78
CA ASP A 71 22.24 -13.02 -12.60
C ASP A 71 23.60 -12.46 -12.14
N GLU A 72 23.85 -12.58 -10.84
CA GLU A 72 25.03 -12.03 -10.20
C GLU A 72 26.34 -12.67 -10.73
N GLU A 73 26.32 -13.96 -11.04
CA GLU A 73 27.51 -14.65 -11.54
C GLU A 73 27.87 -14.21 -12.97
N LYS A 74 26.86 -14.05 -13.83
CA LYS A 74 27.09 -13.46 -15.16
C LYS A 74 27.59 -12.03 -15.04
N PHE A 75 27.04 -11.23 -14.13
CA PHE A 75 27.48 -9.86 -13.92
C PHE A 75 28.95 -9.79 -13.47
N LYS A 76 29.33 -10.59 -12.47
CA LYS A 76 30.72 -10.66 -12.00
C LYS A 76 31.67 -11.07 -13.10
N LYS A 77 31.28 -12.07 -13.88
CA LYS A 77 32.08 -12.52 -15.03
C LYS A 77 32.21 -11.41 -16.08
N ALA A 78 31.13 -10.74 -16.42
CA ALA A 78 31.17 -9.63 -17.39
C ALA A 78 32.04 -8.46 -16.90
N MET A 79 32.02 -8.15 -15.60
CA MET A 79 32.91 -7.15 -14.98
C MET A 79 34.41 -7.50 -15.16
N GLN A 80 34.74 -8.78 -15.19
CA GLN A 80 36.13 -9.23 -15.40
C GLN A 80 36.53 -9.28 -16.87
N THR A 81 35.62 -9.68 -17.77
CA THR A 81 35.92 -9.93 -19.17
C THR A 81 35.64 -8.74 -20.08
N GLU A 82 34.60 -7.96 -19.83
CA GLU A 82 34.14 -6.84 -20.65
C GLU A 82 33.75 -5.61 -19.78
N PRO A 83 34.66 -5.10 -18.93
CA PRO A 83 34.32 -4.03 -17.95
C PRO A 83 33.81 -2.74 -18.61
N GLU A 84 34.35 -2.36 -19.77
CA GLU A 84 33.91 -1.18 -20.51
C GLU A 84 32.46 -1.29 -21.00
N LYS A 85 32.04 -2.50 -21.41
CA LYS A 85 30.68 -2.77 -21.86
C LYS A 85 29.70 -2.69 -20.68
N VAL A 86 30.07 -3.30 -19.56
CA VAL A 86 29.29 -3.19 -18.32
C VAL A 86 29.16 -1.72 -17.91
N GLN A 87 30.22 -0.95 -17.92
CA GLN A 87 30.20 0.48 -17.62
C GLN A 87 29.23 1.21 -18.55
N LYS A 88 29.34 1.05 -19.88
CA LYS A 88 28.45 1.70 -20.86
C LYS A 88 26.97 1.38 -20.60
N ILE A 89 26.65 0.12 -20.32
CA ILE A 89 25.28 -0.31 -20.02
C ILE A 89 24.79 0.32 -18.71
N MET A 90 25.60 0.31 -17.66
CA MET A 90 25.18 0.76 -16.33
C MET A 90 25.12 2.29 -16.20
N THR A 91 26.11 3.00 -16.77
CA THR A 91 26.23 4.48 -16.61
C THR A 91 25.76 5.28 -17.81
N GLY A 92 25.56 4.63 -18.97
CA GLY A 92 25.21 5.27 -20.23
C GLY A 92 26.46 5.66 -21.06
N HIS A 93 26.23 6.00 -22.32
CA HIS A 93 27.24 6.42 -23.25
C HIS A 93 26.65 7.28 -24.37
N ASN A 94 27.42 8.24 -24.93
CA ASN A 94 27.00 9.08 -26.05
C ASN A 94 25.67 9.80 -25.84
N GLY A 95 25.44 10.35 -24.62
CA GLY A 95 24.21 11.07 -24.27
C GLY A 95 23.00 10.19 -23.93
N SER A 96 23.16 8.85 -24.01
CA SER A 96 22.14 7.92 -23.52
C SER A 96 22.22 7.77 -21.99
N LYS A 97 21.08 7.52 -21.34
CA LYS A 97 21.06 7.15 -19.93
C LYS A 97 21.45 5.69 -19.76
N GLY A 98 22.27 5.40 -18.75
CA GLY A 98 22.55 4.02 -18.37
C GLY A 98 21.42 3.41 -17.55
N PHE A 99 21.45 2.09 -17.45
CA PHE A 99 20.46 1.30 -16.73
C PHE A 99 20.26 1.79 -15.28
N ALA A 100 21.35 2.06 -14.57
CA ALA A 100 21.28 2.55 -13.18
C ALA A 100 20.50 3.88 -13.06
N LYS A 101 20.71 4.80 -14.00
CA LYS A 101 20.01 6.08 -14.03
C LYS A 101 18.54 5.92 -14.38
N ILE A 102 18.19 5.00 -15.26
CA ILE A 102 16.81 4.72 -15.64
C ILE A 102 16.05 4.10 -14.47
N VAL A 103 16.69 3.19 -13.72
CA VAL A 103 16.12 2.65 -12.46
C VAL A 103 15.91 3.77 -11.45
N GLU A 104 16.92 4.61 -11.22
CA GLU A 104 16.78 5.77 -10.31
C GLU A 104 15.63 6.69 -10.72
N ASP A 105 15.56 7.06 -11.99
CA ASP A 105 14.50 7.94 -12.51
C ASP A 105 13.10 7.30 -12.38
N SER A 106 13.01 5.96 -12.46
CA SER A 106 11.75 5.23 -12.31
C SER A 106 11.30 5.07 -10.85
N ILE A 107 12.22 5.06 -9.90
CA ILE A 107 11.94 4.89 -8.46
C ILE A 107 11.78 6.23 -7.74
N THR A 108 12.55 7.24 -8.13
CA THR A 108 12.62 8.54 -7.44
C THR A 108 11.26 9.18 -7.20
N PRO A 109 10.33 9.24 -8.19
CA PRO A 109 9.02 9.87 -7.98
C PRO A 109 8.17 9.21 -6.90
N TYR A 110 8.42 7.95 -6.62
CA TYR A 110 7.61 7.13 -5.69
C TYR A 110 8.26 6.92 -4.33
N ALA A 111 9.56 6.61 -4.31
CA ALA A 111 10.23 6.12 -3.11
C ALA A 111 11.37 7.02 -2.59
N THR A 112 11.60 8.19 -3.19
CA THR A 112 12.66 9.08 -2.68
C THR A 112 12.31 9.65 -1.31
N ARG A 113 13.30 9.57 -0.41
CA ARG A 113 13.26 10.17 0.93
C ARG A 113 13.88 11.58 0.96
N TYR A 114 14.37 12.04 -0.17
CA TYR A 114 15.04 13.35 -0.30
C TYR A 114 14.22 14.22 -1.24
N ALA A 115 13.51 15.17 -0.67
CA ALA A 115 12.69 16.11 -1.46
C ALA A 115 13.50 16.84 -2.54
N SER A 116 14.77 17.16 -2.27
CA SER A 116 15.66 17.81 -3.23
C SER A 116 15.91 16.98 -4.51
N ARG A 117 15.76 15.66 -4.44
CA ARG A 117 15.91 14.78 -5.62
C ARG A 117 14.65 14.65 -6.48
N ASN A 118 13.52 15.16 -6.00
CA ASN A 118 12.21 15.07 -6.65
C ASN A 118 11.51 16.43 -6.68
N GLY A 119 12.21 17.46 -7.17
CA GLY A 119 11.64 18.78 -7.36
C GLY A 119 11.08 19.45 -6.10
N GLY A 120 11.66 19.17 -4.93
CA GLY A 120 11.22 19.70 -3.64
C GLY A 120 10.13 18.87 -2.96
N SER A 121 9.80 17.69 -3.47
CA SER A 121 8.75 16.82 -2.94
C SER A 121 9.27 15.42 -2.61
N TYR A 122 8.80 14.84 -1.51
CA TYR A 122 9.03 13.42 -1.23
C TYR A 122 8.33 12.53 -2.26
N GLY A 123 8.78 11.28 -2.40
CA GLY A 123 8.13 10.30 -3.26
C GLY A 123 6.70 9.99 -2.79
N GLU A 124 5.82 9.60 -3.72
CA GLU A 124 4.40 9.38 -3.45
C GLU A 124 4.16 8.37 -2.33
N LEU A 125 4.84 7.21 -2.36
CA LEU A 125 4.72 6.19 -1.31
C LEU A 125 5.21 6.70 0.06
N ILE A 126 6.20 7.62 0.07
CA ILE A 126 6.68 8.24 1.31
C ILE A 126 5.66 9.24 1.87
N LYS A 127 4.95 9.98 1.00
CA LYS A 127 3.88 10.88 1.43
C LYS A 127 2.69 10.12 2.01
N GLU A 128 2.37 8.97 1.43
CA GLU A 128 1.25 8.15 1.87
C GLU A 128 1.55 7.37 3.15
N GLY A 129 2.60 6.57 3.14
CA GLY A 129 2.94 5.64 4.22
C GLY A 129 3.95 6.17 5.24
N GLY A 130 4.67 7.24 4.91
CA GLY A 130 5.77 7.74 5.74
C GLY A 130 7.04 6.90 5.61
N SER A 131 8.02 7.22 6.43
CA SER A 131 9.27 6.47 6.55
C SER A 131 9.91 6.72 7.92
N ASN A 132 10.43 5.68 8.54
CA ASN A 132 11.17 5.77 9.81
C ASN A 132 12.54 6.50 9.70
N LYS A 133 12.94 6.85 8.50
CA LYS A 133 14.24 7.50 8.20
C LYS A 133 14.08 8.93 7.64
N VAL A 134 12.89 9.52 7.74
CA VAL A 134 12.63 10.86 7.23
C VAL A 134 12.03 11.73 8.33
N THR A 135 12.36 13.02 8.32
CA THR A 135 11.81 14.06 9.20
C THR A 135 10.31 14.35 8.95
N LEU A 136 9.70 13.71 7.96
CA LEU A 136 8.24 13.71 7.83
C LEU A 136 7.70 13.03 9.09
N THR A 137 7.08 13.81 9.95
CA THR A 137 6.34 13.26 11.07
C THR A 137 5.28 12.34 10.49
N ASN A 138 5.22 11.10 10.97
CA ASN A 138 4.20 10.11 10.55
C ASN A 138 2.77 10.70 10.60
N THR A 139 2.56 11.75 11.41
CA THR A 139 1.32 12.50 11.56
C THR A 139 0.87 13.28 10.31
N SER A 140 1.75 13.51 9.34
CA SER A 140 1.43 14.26 8.11
C SER A 140 1.10 13.35 6.92
N THR A 141 1.25 12.04 7.06
CA THR A 141 0.97 11.07 5.99
C THR A 141 -0.53 10.86 5.79
N THR A 142 -0.92 10.48 4.59
CA THR A 142 -2.33 10.17 4.25
C THR A 142 -2.86 9.05 5.12
N VAL A 143 -2.12 7.94 5.23
CA VAL A 143 -2.50 6.77 6.06
C VAL A 143 -2.73 7.16 7.52
N TYR A 144 -1.88 8.02 8.10
CA TYR A 144 -2.09 8.46 9.48
C TYR A 144 -3.36 9.30 9.64
N LYS A 145 -3.63 10.21 8.71
CA LYS A 145 -4.85 11.04 8.74
C LYS A 145 -6.09 10.18 8.63
N ASP A 146 -6.12 9.24 7.69
CA ASP A 146 -7.23 8.32 7.50
C ASP A 146 -7.46 7.44 8.73
N LEU A 147 -6.37 6.95 9.36
CA LEU A 147 -6.44 6.19 10.60
C LEU A 147 -7.03 7.01 11.73
N LYS A 148 -6.60 8.26 11.88
CA LYS A 148 -7.13 9.19 12.88
C LYS A 148 -8.62 9.44 12.66
N ASP A 149 -9.03 9.77 11.45
CA ASP A 149 -10.43 10.05 11.08
C ASP A 149 -11.32 8.82 11.31
N ASN A 150 -10.82 7.63 10.98
CA ASN A 150 -11.55 6.39 11.24
C ASN A 150 -11.70 6.11 12.74
N ASN A 151 -10.65 6.33 13.54
CA ASN A 151 -10.74 6.19 14.99
C ASN A 151 -11.75 7.17 15.59
N GLU A 152 -11.77 8.42 15.15
CA GLU A 152 -12.77 9.41 15.58
C GLU A 152 -14.20 8.98 15.20
N LYS A 153 -14.41 8.41 14.01
CA LYS A 153 -15.70 7.86 13.61
C LYS A 153 -16.12 6.68 14.51
N ILE A 154 -15.18 5.78 14.82
CA ILE A 154 -15.43 4.64 15.71
C ILE A 154 -15.89 5.13 17.09
N GLU A 155 -15.22 6.11 17.68
CA GLU A 155 -15.60 6.65 18.98
C GLU A 155 -16.98 7.32 18.96
N LYS A 156 -17.31 8.06 17.89
CA LYS A 156 -18.66 8.62 17.70
C LYS A 156 -19.73 7.53 17.58
N LEU A 157 -19.46 6.45 16.86
CA LEU A 157 -20.37 5.33 16.70
C LEU A 157 -20.57 4.56 18.04
N LYS A 158 -19.51 4.39 18.83
CA LYS A 158 -19.60 3.79 20.17
C LYS A 158 -20.47 4.64 21.10
N ALA A 159 -20.28 5.96 21.10
CA ALA A 159 -21.11 6.88 21.89
C ALA A 159 -22.59 6.84 21.48
N LEU A 160 -22.85 6.80 20.15
CA LEU A 160 -24.20 6.66 19.63
C LEU A 160 -24.83 5.33 20.07
N LEU A 161 -24.08 4.22 19.94
CA LEU A 161 -24.55 2.89 20.35
C LEU A 161 -24.92 2.87 21.83
N SER A 162 -24.08 3.44 22.69
CA SER A 162 -24.38 3.56 24.14
C SER A 162 -25.66 4.35 24.39
N SER A 163 -25.81 5.49 23.72
CA SER A 163 -27.03 6.33 23.83
C SER A 163 -28.30 5.59 23.39
N GLU A 164 -28.20 4.82 22.29
CA GLU A 164 -29.33 4.00 21.82
C GLU A 164 -29.67 2.87 22.80
N GLN A 165 -28.65 2.20 23.35
CA GLN A 165 -28.86 1.18 24.39
C GLN A 165 -29.58 1.76 25.61
N ASP A 166 -29.15 2.93 26.10
CA ASP A 166 -29.80 3.61 27.22
C ASP A 166 -31.25 3.99 26.88
N ARG A 167 -31.51 4.44 25.67
CA ARG A 167 -32.85 4.73 25.18
C ARG A 167 -33.77 3.52 25.23
N TYR A 168 -33.29 2.39 24.69
CA TYR A 168 -34.03 1.14 24.70
C TYR A 168 -34.27 0.61 26.13
N LEU A 169 -33.28 0.64 27.01
CA LEU A 169 -33.42 0.26 28.39
C LEU A 169 -34.50 1.08 29.11
N LYS A 170 -34.54 2.39 28.87
CA LYS A 170 -35.60 3.27 29.40
C LYS A 170 -36.97 2.88 28.86
N GLN A 171 -37.08 2.59 27.56
CA GLN A 171 -38.34 2.15 26.96
C GLN A 171 -38.81 0.81 27.56
N PHE A 172 -37.91 -0.18 27.70
CA PHE A 172 -38.22 -1.45 28.33
C PHE A 172 -38.69 -1.26 29.77
N SER A 173 -38.00 -0.44 30.57
CA SER A 173 -38.40 -0.17 31.95
C SER A 173 -39.78 0.51 32.04
N GLN A 174 -40.11 1.40 31.10
CA GLN A 174 -41.44 2.01 31.03
C GLN A 174 -42.53 0.98 30.65
N LEU A 175 -42.22 0.08 29.71
CA LEU A 175 -43.12 -0.99 29.31
C LEU A 175 -43.38 -1.98 30.45
N GLU A 176 -42.33 -2.39 31.18
CA GLU A 176 -42.49 -3.23 32.39
C GLU A 176 -43.39 -2.57 33.45
N LYS A 177 -43.21 -1.28 33.73
CA LYS A 177 -44.07 -0.54 34.65
C LYS A 177 -45.51 -0.52 34.17
N LEU A 178 -45.74 -0.37 32.85
CA LEU A 178 -47.09 -0.38 32.29
C LEU A 178 -47.72 -1.76 32.41
N ILE A 179 -47.01 -2.83 32.10
CA ILE A 179 -47.47 -4.22 32.21
C ILE A 179 -47.84 -4.52 33.70
N ASN A 180 -46.99 -4.16 34.65
CA ASN A 180 -47.25 -4.34 36.06
C ASN A 180 -48.52 -3.58 36.52
N LYS A 181 -48.70 -2.36 36.03
CA LYS A 181 -49.92 -1.58 36.30
C LYS A 181 -51.15 -2.26 35.71
N MET A 182 -51.08 -2.74 34.48
CA MET A 182 -52.21 -3.47 33.85
C MET A 182 -52.52 -4.76 34.59
N ASN A 183 -51.53 -5.53 35.02
CA ASN A 183 -51.72 -6.77 35.79
C ASN A 183 -52.40 -6.47 37.14
N THR A 184 -51.99 -5.40 37.84
CA THR A 184 -52.61 -4.96 39.08
C THR A 184 -54.06 -4.56 38.86
N GLN A 185 -54.35 -3.80 37.78
CA GLN A 185 -55.74 -3.42 37.45
C GLN A 185 -56.61 -4.64 37.09
N SER A 186 -56.06 -5.58 36.32
CA SER A 186 -56.77 -6.84 35.98
C SER A 186 -57.08 -7.67 37.23
N SER A 187 -56.11 -7.80 38.14
CA SER A 187 -56.32 -8.49 39.41
C SER A 187 -57.40 -7.82 40.28
N TYR A 188 -57.44 -6.48 40.32
CA TYR A 188 -58.47 -5.72 41.03
C TYR A 188 -59.84 -5.95 40.43
N LEU A 189 -59.96 -5.91 39.08
CA LEU A 189 -61.24 -6.15 38.39
C LEU A 189 -61.73 -7.60 38.58
N SER A 190 -60.84 -8.59 38.57
CA SER A 190 -61.21 -9.99 38.87
C SER A 190 -61.70 -10.19 40.30
N GLY A 191 -61.21 -9.41 41.26
CA GLY A 191 -61.66 -9.45 42.67
C GLY A 191 -62.99 -8.78 42.91
N ILE A 192 -63.49 -7.94 41.99
CA ILE A 192 -64.82 -7.25 42.14
C ILE A 192 -65.90 -8.08 41.40
N SER A 193 -65.58 -8.94 40.46
CA SER A 193 -66.52 -9.71 39.66
C SER A 193 -66.79 -11.13 40.17
N GLY A 194 -66.20 -11.52 41.30
CA GLY A 194 -66.51 -12.73 42.07
C GLY A 194 -67.13 -12.44 43.37
#